data_0608f07ba46592fef09118c01c3d9722
#
_entry.id   0608f07ba46592fef09118c01c3d9722
#
_cell.length_a   1.000
_cell.length_b   1.000
_cell.length_c   1.000
_cell.angle_alpha   90.00
_cell.angle_beta   90.00
_cell.angle_gamma   90.00
#
_symmetry.space_group_name_H-M   'P 1'
#
loop_
_entity.id
_entity.type
_entity.pdbx_description
1 polymer ?
#
loop_
_entity_poly.entity_id
_entity_poly.type
_entity_poly.pdbx_seq_one_letter_code
_entity_poly.pdbx_strand_id
1 'polypeptide(L)'
;MKYDFDEIIPRRHTNSYKWDSAADSDVLPLWVADMDFRTAPAITEALADRVGHGIFGYTRVPDEYYEAVCAWFKRRHGWAIEKEWMIYTSGVVPAVSAIIKALTVPGDKVLVQTPVYNCFFSSIRNNGCEVASNPLVYENHTYRIDFEDLERKASDERVKVMLLCNPHNPAGRVWTREELMQIGEISLRHNVTVVSDEIHCELTYPGHAYIPFASLPETVTGHAVTCISPSKAFNIAGLQIANIVAPDEEIRRRIDKAININEVCDVNPFGVIATMAAYRKGEDWLDQLLAYLQGNYRYMKEFCTEHLPDFPICKLEGTYLVWMDCRTLATPSAELEHRLTREARLWLNAGAMYGKEGEGFMRWNIACPRAILAEGLERFKDFIVHKT
;
A
#
# COMPACT_ATOMS: atom_id res chain seq x y z
N MET A 1 10.32 -2.40 -25.32
CA MET A 1 9.25 -1.51 -25.83
C MET A 1 9.21 -0.27 -24.96
N LYS A 2 8.95 0.91 -25.47
CA LYS A 2 8.77 2.11 -24.63
C LYS A 2 7.28 2.28 -24.37
N TYR A 3 6.89 2.34 -23.09
CA TYR A 3 5.51 2.58 -22.69
C TYR A 3 5.25 4.07 -22.55
N ASP A 4 4.06 4.53 -22.91
CA ASP A 4 3.66 5.94 -22.80
C ASP A 4 2.88 6.17 -21.50
N PHE A 5 3.54 6.76 -20.52
CA PHE A 5 2.92 7.16 -19.24
C PHE A 5 2.44 8.63 -19.24
N ASP A 6 2.63 9.37 -20.34
CA ASP A 6 2.08 10.70 -20.52
C ASP A 6 0.71 10.69 -21.21
N GLU A 7 0.24 9.52 -21.66
CA GLU A 7 -1.10 9.37 -22.22
C GLU A 7 -2.17 9.75 -21.19
N ILE A 8 -3.00 10.74 -21.50
CA ILE A 8 -4.15 11.13 -20.67
C ILE A 8 -5.35 10.25 -21.06
N ILE A 9 -5.73 9.36 -20.16
CA ILE A 9 -6.83 8.42 -20.34
C ILE A 9 -8.08 8.98 -19.66
N PRO A 10 -9.17 9.24 -20.39
CA PRO A 10 -10.43 9.67 -19.77
C PRO A 10 -10.97 8.61 -18.80
N ARG A 11 -11.13 8.97 -17.54
CA ARG A 11 -11.62 8.07 -16.49
C ARG A 11 -12.96 8.47 -15.90
N ARG A 12 -13.50 9.66 -16.27
CA ARG A 12 -14.84 10.08 -15.86
C ARG A 12 -15.90 9.28 -16.60
N HIS A 13 -17.03 9.05 -15.94
CA HIS A 13 -18.16 8.24 -16.45
C HIS A 13 -17.78 6.77 -16.72
N THR A 14 -16.78 6.26 -16.00
CA THR A 14 -16.37 4.85 -16.05
C THR A 14 -16.65 4.10 -14.74
N ASN A 15 -17.38 4.71 -13.83
CA ASN A 15 -17.56 4.27 -12.44
C ASN A 15 -16.24 4.21 -11.66
N SER A 16 -15.27 5.02 -12.02
CA SER A 16 -14.00 5.14 -11.30
C SER A 16 -14.22 5.71 -9.91
N TYR A 17 -13.90 4.94 -8.87
CA TYR A 17 -13.98 5.44 -7.48
C TYR A 17 -13.15 6.70 -7.27
N LYS A 18 -12.00 6.83 -7.94
CA LYS A 18 -11.14 8.02 -7.87
C LYS A 18 -11.75 9.22 -8.57
N TRP A 19 -12.23 9.05 -9.81
CA TRP A 19 -12.62 10.14 -10.68
C TRP A 19 -14.10 10.51 -10.60
N ASP A 20 -14.98 9.55 -10.30
CA ASP A 20 -16.44 9.76 -10.31
C ASP A 20 -17.04 9.96 -8.90
N SER A 21 -16.21 9.98 -7.83
CA SER A 21 -16.68 10.23 -6.46
C SER A 21 -16.93 11.71 -6.19
N ALA A 22 -16.27 12.63 -6.89
CA ALA A 22 -16.56 14.06 -6.80
C ALA A 22 -17.80 14.41 -7.62
N ALA A 23 -18.75 15.13 -7.00
CA ALA A 23 -19.95 15.61 -7.71
C ALA A 23 -19.62 16.65 -8.79
N ASP A 24 -18.56 17.44 -8.57
CA ASP A 24 -18.04 18.43 -9.51
C ASP A 24 -16.99 17.78 -10.43
N SER A 25 -17.25 17.84 -11.75
CA SER A 25 -16.36 17.27 -12.76
C SER A 25 -15.00 17.94 -12.88
N ASP A 26 -14.87 19.19 -12.38
CA ASP A 26 -13.63 19.95 -12.48
C ASP A 26 -12.64 19.62 -11.35
N VAL A 27 -13.06 18.84 -10.36
CA VAL A 27 -12.19 18.40 -9.28
C VAL A 27 -11.14 17.42 -9.81
N LEU A 28 -9.87 17.75 -9.65
CA LEU A 28 -8.72 16.92 -9.99
C LEU A 28 -8.41 15.96 -8.82
N PRO A 29 -8.61 14.64 -8.98
CA PRO A 29 -8.42 13.70 -7.88
C PRO A 29 -6.99 13.14 -7.84
N LEU A 30 -6.24 13.49 -6.82
CA LEU A 30 -4.91 12.92 -6.52
C LEU A 30 -4.89 12.24 -5.14
N TRP A 31 -6.00 11.63 -4.74
CA TRP A 31 -6.22 11.08 -3.39
C TRP A 31 -6.17 9.55 -3.31
N VAL A 32 -6.86 8.81 -4.19
CA VAL A 32 -6.92 7.35 -4.16
C VAL A 32 -5.60 6.74 -4.64
N ALA A 33 -5.16 5.68 -3.98
CA ALA A 33 -3.96 4.93 -4.33
C ALA A 33 -4.23 3.90 -5.46
N ASP A 34 -4.69 4.39 -6.61
CA ASP A 34 -4.67 3.73 -7.92
C ASP A 34 -3.94 4.64 -8.93
N MET A 35 -3.57 4.11 -10.08
CA MET A 35 -2.82 4.87 -11.08
C MET A 35 -3.74 5.34 -12.22
N ASP A 36 -3.34 6.43 -12.88
CA ASP A 36 -4.00 6.92 -14.10
C ASP A 36 -3.30 6.40 -15.39
N PHE A 37 -2.58 5.30 -15.29
CA PHE A 37 -1.91 4.63 -16.40
C PHE A 37 -2.64 3.34 -16.78
N ARG A 38 -2.58 2.96 -18.06
CA ARG A 38 -2.92 1.59 -18.47
C ARG A 38 -2.02 0.60 -17.76
N THR A 39 -2.57 -0.54 -17.37
CA THR A 39 -1.74 -1.65 -16.89
C THR A 39 -0.85 -2.21 -18.01
N ALA A 40 0.07 -3.10 -17.66
CA ALA A 40 0.97 -3.74 -18.63
C ALA A 40 0.17 -4.42 -19.76
N PRO A 41 0.55 -4.24 -21.04
CA PRO A 41 -0.17 -4.83 -22.18
C PRO A 41 -0.37 -6.34 -22.06
N ALA A 42 0.62 -7.06 -21.53
CA ALA A 42 0.51 -8.51 -21.30
C ALA A 42 -0.68 -8.89 -20.40
N ILE A 43 -1.07 -8.01 -19.47
CA ILE A 43 -2.23 -8.22 -18.61
C ILE A 43 -3.52 -8.03 -19.40
N THR A 44 -3.63 -6.93 -20.16
CA THR A 44 -4.82 -6.65 -20.96
C THR A 44 -5.06 -7.70 -22.04
N GLU A 45 -3.99 -8.19 -22.67
CA GLU A 45 -4.04 -9.28 -23.64
C GLU A 45 -4.56 -10.57 -23.00
N ALA A 46 -3.99 -10.98 -21.86
CA ALA A 46 -4.43 -12.20 -21.17
C ALA A 46 -5.90 -12.11 -20.68
N LEU A 47 -6.33 -10.93 -20.25
CA LEU A 47 -7.73 -10.69 -19.87
C LEU A 47 -8.66 -10.73 -21.08
N ALA A 48 -8.26 -10.15 -22.22
CA ALA A 48 -9.03 -10.18 -23.46
C ALA A 48 -9.24 -11.62 -23.96
N ASP A 49 -8.19 -12.45 -23.93
CA ASP A 49 -8.28 -13.87 -24.27
C ASP A 49 -9.28 -14.60 -23.38
N ARG A 50 -9.26 -14.32 -22.07
CA ARG A 50 -10.20 -14.94 -21.12
C ARG A 50 -11.64 -14.47 -21.34
N VAL A 51 -11.85 -13.20 -21.67
CA VAL A 51 -13.15 -12.65 -22.03
C VAL A 51 -13.63 -13.29 -23.34
N GLY A 52 -12.76 -13.45 -24.33
CA GLY A 52 -13.06 -14.09 -25.61
C GLY A 52 -13.52 -15.55 -25.48
N HIS A 53 -13.07 -16.27 -24.44
CA HIS A 53 -13.56 -17.62 -24.14
C HIS A 53 -15.05 -17.66 -23.75
N GLY A 54 -15.56 -16.62 -23.06
CA GLY A 54 -16.99 -16.39 -22.83
C GLY A 54 -17.64 -17.24 -21.74
N ILE A 55 -16.92 -18.14 -21.03
CA ILE A 55 -17.48 -18.96 -19.93
C ILE A 55 -16.85 -18.56 -18.62
N PHE A 56 -17.64 -18.02 -17.70
CA PHE A 56 -17.20 -17.46 -16.41
C PHE A 56 -17.72 -18.30 -15.22
N GLY A 57 -17.51 -19.62 -15.31
CA GLY A 57 -17.85 -20.57 -14.24
C GLY A 57 -16.82 -20.56 -13.10
N TYR A 58 -17.04 -21.41 -12.10
CA TYR A 58 -16.12 -21.56 -10.97
C TYR A 58 -14.70 -21.84 -11.46
N THR A 59 -13.75 -21.20 -10.82
CA THR A 59 -12.33 -21.26 -11.20
C THR A 59 -11.51 -21.73 -10.01
N ARG A 60 -10.53 -22.58 -10.27
CA ARG A 60 -9.48 -22.93 -9.29
C ARG A 60 -8.22 -22.12 -9.55
N VAL A 61 -7.40 -21.92 -8.53
CA VAL A 61 -6.05 -21.38 -8.70
C VAL A 61 -5.16 -22.51 -9.26
N PRO A 62 -4.60 -22.37 -10.48
CA PRO A 62 -3.74 -23.39 -11.06
C PRO A 62 -2.32 -23.36 -10.45
N ASP A 63 -1.58 -24.44 -10.63
CA ASP A 63 -0.18 -24.53 -10.12
C ASP A 63 0.73 -23.45 -10.72
N GLU A 64 0.51 -23.12 -11.99
CA GLU A 64 1.24 -22.09 -12.73
C GLU A 64 1.09 -20.69 -12.13
N TYR A 65 0.03 -20.45 -11.36
CA TYR A 65 -0.13 -19.21 -10.58
C TYR A 65 0.90 -19.14 -9.45
N TYR A 66 0.98 -20.19 -8.65
CA TYR A 66 1.92 -20.25 -7.53
C TYR A 66 3.37 -20.24 -8.03
N GLU A 67 3.65 -20.96 -9.12
CA GLU A 67 4.97 -20.91 -9.79
C GLU A 67 5.34 -19.49 -10.22
N ALA A 68 4.40 -18.73 -10.80
CA ALA A 68 4.64 -17.35 -11.21
C ALA A 68 4.96 -16.45 -10.03
N VAL A 69 4.22 -16.58 -8.91
CA VAL A 69 4.47 -15.83 -7.68
C VAL A 69 5.83 -16.19 -7.08
N CYS A 70 6.10 -17.48 -6.89
CA CYS A 70 7.38 -17.96 -6.32
C CYS A 70 8.57 -17.52 -7.17
N ALA A 71 8.50 -17.69 -8.49
CA ALA A 71 9.57 -17.29 -9.41
C ALA A 71 9.82 -15.77 -9.39
N TRP A 72 8.77 -14.97 -9.31
CA TRP A 72 8.86 -13.53 -9.22
C TRP A 72 9.60 -13.08 -7.97
N PHE A 73 9.15 -13.50 -6.80
CA PHE A 73 9.75 -13.10 -5.52
C PHE A 73 11.18 -13.61 -5.35
N LYS A 74 11.48 -14.84 -5.82
CA LYS A 74 12.83 -15.37 -5.83
C LYS A 74 13.75 -14.52 -6.73
N ARG A 75 13.30 -14.15 -7.93
CA ARG A 75 14.11 -13.42 -8.90
C ARG A 75 14.32 -11.96 -8.48
N ARG A 76 13.25 -11.25 -8.07
CA ARG A 76 13.35 -9.81 -7.79
C ARG A 76 13.81 -9.50 -6.37
N HIS A 77 13.47 -10.35 -5.41
CA HIS A 77 13.69 -10.05 -3.99
C HIS A 77 14.52 -11.09 -3.26
N GLY A 78 14.99 -12.14 -3.94
CA GLY A 78 15.77 -13.21 -3.33
C GLY A 78 15.00 -14.06 -2.31
N TRP A 79 13.68 -13.91 -2.24
CA TRP A 79 12.83 -14.63 -1.29
C TRP A 79 12.24 -15.88 -1.93
N ALA A 80 12.62 -17.04 -1.38
CA ALA A 80 12.09 -18.35 -1.77
C ALA A 80 10.78 -18.61 -1.00
N ILE A 81 9.67 -18.44 -1.68
CA ILE A 81 8.33 -18.77 -1.16
C ILE A 81 8.00 -20.19 -1.59
N GLU A 82 7.46 -21.01 -0.68
CA GLU A 82 6.92 -22.33 -1.01
C GLU A 82 5.41 -22.20 -1.30
N LYS A 83 4.93 -22.97 -2.29
CA LYS A 83 3.52 -22.95 -2.70
C LYS A 83 2.58 -23.23 -1.53
N GLU A 84 2.96 -24.16 -0.67
CA GLU A 84 2.19 -24.62 0.48
C GLU A 84 2.00 -23.55 1.55
N TRP A 85 2.81 -22.49 1.53
CA TRP A 85 2.68 -21.37 2.47
C TRP A 85 1.62 -20.37 2.06
N MET A 86 1.11 -20.45 0.81
CA MET A 86 0.24 -19.44 0.23
C MET A 86 -1.23 -19.75 0.39
N ILE A 87 -2.00 -18.74 0.80
CA ILE A 87 -3.46 -18.72 0.74
C ILE A 87 -3.86 -17.60 -0.22
N TYR A 88 -4.65 -17.94 -1.25
CA TYR A 88 -5.29 -16.96 -2.13
C TYR A 88 -6.35 -16.16 -1.37
N THR A 89 -6.48 -14.87 -1.67
CA THR A 89 -7.53 -13.99 -1.13
C THR A 89 -7.88 -12.86 -2.08
N SER A 90 -9.03 -12.22 -1.87
CA SER A 90 -9.58 -11.18 -2.73
C SER A 90 -8.91 -9.80 -2.57
N GLY A 91 -7.91 -9.67 -1.69
CA GLY A 91 -7.18 -8.41 -1.48
C GLY A 91 -6.46 -8.38 -0.15
N VAL A 92 -5.51 -7.44 0.02
CA VAL A 92 -4.73 -7.34 1.25
C VAL A 92 -5.57 -6.85 2.44
N VAL A 93 -6.53 -5.95 2.25
CA VAL A 93 -7.41 -5.50 3.35
C VAL A 93 -8.29 -6.65 3.87
N PRO A 94 -8.97 -7.46 3.04
CA PRO A 94 -9.61 -8.69 3.48
C PRO A 94 -8.65 -9.67 4.15
N ALA A 95 -7.42 -9.83 3.62
CA ALA A 95 -6.38 -10.67 4.21
C ALA A 95 -6.06 -10.24 5.65
N VAL A 96 -5.71 -8.97 5.84
CA VAL A 96 -5.40 -8.39 7.16
C VAL A 96 -6.55 -8.61 8.14
N SER A 97 -7.79 -8.37 7.72
CA SER A 97 -8.97 -8.59 8.56
C SER A 97 -9.14 -10.06 8.96
N ALA A 98 -8.95 -10.99 8.01
CA ALA A 98 -9.02 -12.43 8.30
C ALA A 98 -7.89 -12.90 9.23
N ILE A 99 -6.67 -12.36 9.06
CA ILE A 99 -5.53 -12.67 9.92
C ILE A 99 -5.77 -12.19 11.35
N ILE A 100 -6.25 -10.94 11.53
CA ILE A 100 -6.62 -10.42 12.85
C ILE A 100 -7.66 -11.35 13.50
N LYS A 101 -8.74 -11.67 12.77
CA LYS A 101 -9.78 -12.58 13.25
C LYS A 101 -9.24 -13.97 13.66
N ALA A 102 -8.23 -14.48 12.92
CA ALA A 102 -7.62 -15.76 13.19
C ALA A 102 -6.71 -15.75 14.43
N LEU A 103 -6.02 -14.64 14.70
CA LEU A 103 -4.93 -14.57 15.67
C LEU A 103 -5.28 -13.85 16.98
N THR A 104 -6.45 -13.19 17.03
CA THR A 104 -6.89 -12.40 18.19
C THR A 104 -8.28 -12.79 18.66
N VAL A 105 -8.65 -12.28 19.83
CA VAL A 105 -10.02 -12.29 20.34
C VAL A 105 -10.47 -10.84 20.64
N PRO A 106 -11.79 -10.55 20.72
CA PRO A 106 -12.27 -9.23 21.10
C PRO A 106 -11.65 -8.74 22.43
N GLY A 107 -11.13 -7.50 22.45
CA GLY A 107 -10.41 -6.93 23.59
C GLY A 107 -8.88 -7.07 23.51
N ASP A 108 -8.35 -7.89 22.60
CA ASP A 108 -6.92 -7.88 22.29
C ASP A 108 -6.52 -6.58 21.60
N LYS A 109 -5.22 -6.32 21.55
CA LYS A 109 -4.63 -5.16 20.88
C LYS A 109 -3.85 -5.57 19.66
N VAL A 110 -3.93 -4.72 18.64
CA VAL A 110 -3.10 -4.80 17.44
C VAL A 110 -2.22 -3.56 17.35
N LEU A 111 -0.92 -3.78 17.29
CA LEU A 111 0.10 -2.73 17.25
C LEU A 111 0.28 -2.24 15.82
N VAL A 112 0.35 -0.92 15.65
CA VAL A 112 0.56 -0.24 14.37
C VAL A 112 1.50 0.95 14.54
N GLN A 113 2.25 1.30 13.51
CA GLN A 113 3.20 2.42 13.49
C GLN A 113 2.57 3.63 12.79
N THR A 114 2.00 4.55 13.57
CA THR A 114 1.29 5.73 13.04
C THR A 114 2.22 6.90 12.70
N PRO A 115 1.89 7.70 11.62
CA PRO A 115 0.73 7.57 10.74
C PRO A 115 0.83 6.33 9.84
N VAL A 116 -0.29 5.63 9.61
CA VAL A 116 -0.30 4.38 8.84
C VAL A 116 -1.60 4.24 8.03
N TYR A 117 -1.61 3.35 7.07
CA TYR A 117 -2.75 3.06 6.21
C TYR A 117 -4.06 2.91 7.01
N ASN A 118 -5.03 3.74 6.69
CA ASN A 118 -6.27 3.90 7.47
C ASN A 118 -7.13 2.64 7.57
N CYS A 119 -7.07 1.74 6.57
CA CYS A 119 -7.82 0.48 6.65
C CYS A 119 -7.29 -0.46 7.74
N PHE A 120 -6.08 -0.26 8.26
CA PHE A 120 -5.63 -1.01 9.44
C PHE A 120 -6.52 -0.73 10.64
N PHE A 121 -6.88 0.54 10.87
CA PHE A 121 -7.77 0.91 11.97
C PHE A 121 -9.15 0.28 11.87
N SER A 122 -9.75 0.27 10.66
CA SER A 122 -11.05 -0.36 10.46
C SER A 122 -10.97 -1.87 10.61
N SER A 123 -9.94 -2.52 10.04
CA SER A 123 -9.74 -3.97 10.19
C SER A 123 -9.58 -4.38 11.65
N ILE A 124 -8.86 -3.61 12.45
CA ILE A 124 -8.68 -3.85 13.90
C ILE A 124 -10.02 -3.72 14.63
N ARG A 125 -10.71 -2.59 14.47
CA ARG A 125 -11.96 -2.30 15.18
C ARG A 125 -13.10 -3.24 14.79
N ASN A 126 -13.20 -3.59 13.50
CA ASN A 126 -14.23 -4.51 13.00
C ASN A 126 -14.09 -5.93 13.56
N ASN A 127 -12.90 -6.31 14.04
CA ASN A 127 -12.64 -7.57 14.73
C ASN A 127 -12.76 -7.45 16.27
N GLY A 128 -13.24 -6.32 16.79
CA GLY A 128 -13.40 -6.08 18.22
C GLY A 128 -12.09 -5.83 18.97
N CYS A 129 -11.01 -5.57 18.26
CA CYS A 129 -9.68 -5.30 18.83
C CYS A 129 -9.45 -3.81 19.05
N GLU A 130 -8.50 -3.48 19.92
CA GLU A 130 -8.03 -2.12 20.18
C GLU A 130 -6.75 -1.81 19.38
N VAL A 131 -6.61 -0.56 18.97
CA VAL A 131 -5.38 -0.10 18.33
C VAL A 131 -4.33 0.24 19.38
N ALA A 132 -3.16 -0.40 19.32
CA ALA A 132 -1.98 0.03 20.05
C ALA A 132 -1.08 0.84 19.08
N SER A 133 -0.97 2.14 19.30
CA SER A 133 -0.19 3.00 18.41
C SER A 133 1.25 3.15 18.90
N ASN A 134 2.21 2.88 18.03
CA ASN A 134 3.62 3.26 18.16
C ASN A 134 3.86 4.44 17.21
N PRO A 135 3.84 5.71 17.69
CA PRO A 135 4.05 6.88 16.86
C PRO A 135 5.43 6.88 16.23
N LEU A 136 5.50 7.02 14.92
CA LEU A 136 6.76 7.29 14.22
C LEU A 136 7.22 8.72 14.53
N VAL A 137 8.53 8.91 14.63
CA VAL A 137 9.14 10.21 14.89
C VAL A 137 9.45 10.89 13.56
N TYR A 138 8.81 12.03 13.31
CA TYR A 138 9.09 12.87 12.13
C TYR A 138 10.27 13.77 12.36
N GLU A 139 11.30 13.62 11.54
CA GLU A 139 12.55 14.38 11.63
C GLU A 139 13.21 14.49 10.25
N ASN A 140 13.72 15.66 9.89
CA ASN A 140 14.44 15.89 8.63
C ASN A 140 13.68 15.41 7.37
N HIS A 141 12.38 15.66 7.33
CA HIS A 141 11.46 15.26 6.26
C HIS A 141 11.43 13.75 6.01
N THR A 142 11.60 12.97 7.06
CA THR A 142 11.46 11.51 7.05
C THR A 142 10.94 11.02 8.39
N TYR A 143 10.67 9.73 8.49
CA TYR A 143 10.18 9.11 9.71
C TYR A 143 11.15 8.03 10.18
N ARG A 144 11.29 7.89 11.48
CA ARG A 144 12.02 6.78 12.13
C ARG A 144 11.12 6.10 13.14
N ILE A 145 11.43 4.86 13.44
CA ILE A 145 10.74 4.08 14.48
C ILE A 145 11.25 4.53 15.86
N ASP A 146 10.32 4.70 16.80
CA ASP A 146 10.64 4.79 18.22
C ASP A 146 10.63 3.36 18.79
N PHE A 147 11.81 2.76 18.85
CA PHE A 147 11.97 1.38 19.31
C PHE A 147 11.76 1.20 20.81
N GLU A 148 12.01 2.24 21.63
CA GLU A 148 11.71 2.20 23.06
C GLU A 148 10.19 2.16 23.31
N ASP A 149 9.44 2.99 22.59
CA ASP A 149 7.98 2.94 22.64
C ASP A 149 7.43 1.63 22.04
N LEU A 150 8.04 1.12 20.95
CA LEU A 150 7.67 -0.15 20.36
C LEU A 150 7.81 -1.30 21.36
N GLU A 151 8.96 -1.40 22.04
CA GLU A 151 9.22 -2.40 23.10
C GLU A 151 8.18 -2.31 24.21
N ARG A 152 7.96 -1.10 24.71
CA ARG A 152 6.98 -0.84 25.78
C ARG A 152 5.54 -1.21 25.36
N LYS A 153 5.16 -0.99 24.10
CA LYS A 153 3.84 -1.35 23.58
C LYS A 153 3.72 -2.86 23.38
N ALA A 154 4.75 -3.49 22.85
CA ALA A 154 4.78 -4.93 22.62
C ALA A 154 4.71 -5.72 23.93
N SER A 155 5.20 -5.17 25.05
CA SER A 155 5.17 -5.82 26.37
C SER A 155 3.77 -5.86 27.02
N ASP A 156 2.76 -5.19 26.48
CA ASP A 156 1.36 -5.34 26.94
C ASP A 156 0.85 -6.72 26.48
N GLU A 157 0.50 -7.57 27.44
CA GLU A 157 0.04 -8.95 27.20
C GLU A 157 -1.17 -9.06 26.26
N ARG A 158 -1.95 -7.98 26.10
CA ARG A 158 -3.06 -7.94 25.14
C ARG A 158 -2.63 -7.68 23.72
N VAL A 159 -1.39 -7.25 23.47
CA VAL A 159 -0.86 -7.08 22.11
C VAL A 159 -0.51 -8.45 21.55
N LYS A 160 -1.24 -8.90 20.55
CA LYS A 160 -1.06 -10.22 19.91
C LYS A 160 -0.49 -10.14 18.51
N VAL A 161 -0.78 -9.05 17.82
CA VAL A 161 -0.41 -8.83 16.42
C VAL A 161 0.19 -7.45 16.26
N MET A 162 1.23 -7.33 15.43
CA MET A 162 1.73 -6.08 14.88
C MET A 162 1.45 -6.06 13.38
N LEU A 163 0.73 -5.04 12.89
CA LEU A 163 0.61 -4.79 11.46
C LEU A 163 1.75 -3.89 11.00
N LEU A 164 2.65 -4.44 10.24
CA LEU A 164 3.78 -3.74 9.63
C LEU A 164 3.43 -3.35 8.19
N CYS A 165 3.56 -2.08 7.83
CA CYS A 165 3.42 -1.62 6.45
C CYS A 165 4.83 -1.50 5.83
N ASN A 166 5.16 -2.32 4.82
CA ASN A 166 6.52 -2.44 4.26
C ASN A 166 6.51 -2.61 2.73
N PRO A 167 6.79 -1.58 1.94
CA PRO A 167 7.04 -0.17 2.25
C PRO A 167 5.88 0.56 2.91
N HIS A 168 6.22 1.62 3.67
CA HIS A 168 5.27 2.28 4.57
C HIS A 168 4.45 3.38 3.89
N ASN A 169 3.13 3.26 3.95
CA ASN A 169 2.15 4.27 3.53
C ASN A 169 1.51 4.90 4.78
N PRO A 170 1.52 6.23 4.98
CA PRO A 170 1.78 7.28 3.99
C PRO A 170 3.22 7.84 3.99
N ALA A 171 4.08 7.42 4.92
CA ALA A 171 5.39 8.03 5.15
C ALA A 171 6.39 7.84 3.99
N GLY A 172 6.14 6.91 3.07
CA GLY A 172 7.01 6.65 1.92
C GLY A 172 8.34 5.98 2.29
N ARG A 173 8.45 5.39 3.50
CA ARG A 173 9.65 4.71 3.99
C ARG A 173 9.78 3.29 3.43
N VAL A 174 11.03 2.91 3.17
CA VAL A 174 11.44 1.51 2.97
C VAL A 174 12.31 1.15 4.17
N TRP A 175 11.84 0.22 5.01
CA TRP A 175 12.55 -0.13 6.24
C TRP A 175 13.87 -0.84 5.93
N THR A 176 14.93 -0.46 6.65
CA THR A 176 16.23 -1.12 6.50
C THR A 176 16.22 -2.52 7.11
N ARG A 177 17.23 -3.32 6.77
CA ARG A 177 17.39 -4.66 7.38
C ARG A 177 17.50 -4.57 8.90
N GLU A 178 18.22 -3.58 9.40
CA GLU A 178 18.45 -3.36 10.84
C GLU A 178 17.14 -2.99 11.54
N GLU A 179 16.32 -2.10 10.93
CA GLU A 179 15.00 -1.74 11.45
C GLU A 179 14.06 -2.96 11.49
N LEU A 180 14.03 -3.74 10.41
CA LEU A 180 13.20 -4.96 10.33
C LEU A 180 13.67 -6.05 11.32
N MET A 181 14.98 -6.24 11.48
CA MET A 181 15.56 -7.16 12.46
C MET A 181 15.12 -6.76 13.87
N GLN A 182 15.24 -5.50 14.23
CA GLN A 182 14.86 -5.00 15.56
C GLN A 182 13.36 -5.12 15.82
N ILE A 183 12.50 -4.86 14.82
CA ILE A 183 11.06 -5.13 14.91
C ILE A 183 10.81 -6.60 15.22
N GLY A 184 11.47 -7.51 14.49
CA GLY A 184 11.28 -8.94 14.67
C GLY A 184 11.75 -9.42 16.04
N GLU A 185 12.92 -8.99 16.50
CA GLU A 185 13.46 -9.34 17.82
C GLU A 185 12.53 -8.90 18.96
N ILE A 186 12.02 -7.67 18.90
CA ILE A 186 11.05 -7.15 19.88
C ILE A 186 9.77 -7.98 19.83
N SER A 187 9.21 -8.18 18.66
CA SER A 187 7.95 -8.92 18.50
C SER A 187 8.05 -10.33 18.99
N LEU A 188 9.14 -11.03 18.66
CA LEU A 188 9.40 -12.41 19.11
C LEU A 188 9.55 -12.51 20.64
N ARG A 189 10.28 -11.56 21.25
CA ARG A 189 10.48 -11.50 22.70
C ARG A 189 9.17 -11.41 23.47
N HIS A 190 8.19 -10.69 22.92
CA HIS A 190 6.88 -10.48 23.54
C HIS A 190 5.77 -11.36 22.96
N ASN A 191 6.11 -12.37 22.15
CA ASN A 191 5.14 -13.27 21.53
C ASN A 191 4.07 -12.54 20.68
N VAL A 192 4.49 -11.50 19.97
CA VAL A 192 3.66 -10.72 19.04
C VAL A 192 3.89 -11.22 17.62
N THR A 193 2.83 -11.63 16.93
CA THR A 193 2.93 -12.06 15.53
C THR A 193 3.02 -10.84 14.60
N VAL A 194 4.08 -10.74 13.80
CA VAL A 194 4.19 -9.69 12.78
C VAL A 194 3.39 -10.09 11.54
N VAL A 195 2.47 -9.23 11.14
CA VAL A 195 1.73 -9.32 9.87
C VAL A 195 2.23 -8.20 8.97
N SER A 196 3.05 -8.54 8.01
CA SER A 196 3.67 -7.58 7.10
C SER A 196 2.79 -7.38 5.87
N ASP A 197 2.22 -6.17 5.73
CA ASP A 197 1.55 -5.72 4.51
C ASP A 197 2.61 -5.20 3.53
N GLU A 198 2.91 -6.01 2.53
CA GLU A 198 3.93 -5.77 1.52
C GLU A 198 3.34 -5.49 0.13
N ILE A 199 2.13 -4.93 0.09
CA ILE A 199 1.43 -4.60 -1.17
C ILE A 199 2.19 -3.59 -2.05
N HIS A 200 3.07 -2.80 -1.45
CA HIS A 200 3.91 -1.81 -2.14
C HIS A 200 5.34 -2.31 -2.42
N CYS A 201 5.64 -3.58 -2.23
CA CYS A 201 6.99 -4.16 -2.30
C CYS A 201 7.76 -3.87 -3.60
N GLU A 202 7.06 -3.78 -4.73
CA GLU A 202 7.66 -3.51 -6.04
C GLU A 202 7.94 -2.01 -6.27
N LEU A 203 7.36 -1.15 -5.46
CA LEU A 203 7.37 0.30 -5.66
C LEU A 203 8.45 0.94 -4.79
N THR A 204 9.71 0.64 -5.10
CA THR A 204 10.88 1.23 -4.42
C THR A 204 11.80 1.91 -5.43
N TYR A 205 12.57 2.89 -4.96
CA TYR A 205 13.39 3.73 -5.81
C TYR A 205 14.89 3.46 -5.60
N PRO A 206 15.76 3.82 -6.55
CA PRO A 206 17.20 3.61 -6.45
C PRO A 206 17.78 4.08 -5.13
N GLY A 207 18.57 3.21 -4.49
CA GLY A 207 19.15 3.45 -3.17
C GLY A 207 18.33 2.88 -2.00
N HIS A 208 17.11 2.38 -2.26
CA HIS A 208 16.22 1.83 -1.25
C HIS A 208 15.71 0.45 -1.72
N ALA A 209 16.27 -0.61 -1.15
CA ALA A 209 15.89 -1.98 -1.50
C ALA A 209 14.82 -2.50 -0.54
N TYR A 210 13.66 -2.90 -1.08
CA TYR A 210 12.68 -3.64 -0.30
C TYR A 210 13.26 -4.99 0.16
N ILE A 211 13.02 -5.29 1.42
CA ILE A 211 13.40 -6.56 2.04
C ILE A 211 12.12 -7.23 2.53
N PRO A 212 11.75 -8.41 2.00
CA PRO A 212 10.63 -9.16 2.54
C PRO A 212 10.86 -9.47 4.02
N PHE A 213 9.91 -9.15 4.89
CA PHE A 213 10.08 -9.41 6.32
C PHE A 213 10.35 -10.89 6.59
N ALA A 214 9.59 -11.76 5.92
CA ALA A 214 9.76 -13.22 6.05
C ALA A 214 11.04 -13.79 5.39
N SER A 215 11.86 -12.98 4.72
CA SER A 215 13.19 -13.37 4.23
C SER A 215 14.32 -13.21 5.26
N LEU A 216 14.01 -12.59 6.40
CA LEU A 216 14.92 -12.49 7.53
C LEU A 216 15.10 -13.86 8.21
N PRO A 217 16.15 -14.04 9.07
CA PRO A 217 16.33 -15.30 9.77
C PRO A 217 15.09 -15.70 10.60
N GLU A 218 14.76 -16.97 10.61
CA GLU A 218 13.63 -17.52 11.37
C GLU A 218 13.68 -17.17 12.87
N THR A 219 14.88 -17.05 13.41
CA THR A 219 15.13 -16.57 14.78
C THR A 219 14.67 -15.12 15.04
N VAL A 220 14.22 -14.42 14.01
CA VAL A 220 13.71 -13.03 14.08
C VAL A 220 12.27 -12.98 13.60
N THR A 221 11.93 -13.73 12.54
CA THR A 221 10.59 -13.70 11.96
C THR A 221 9.59 -14.55 12.75
N GLY A 222 10.04 -15.62 13.39
CA GLY A 222 9.17 -16.52 14.14
C GLY A 222 7.97 -16.97 13.29
N HIS A 223 6.77 -16.63 13.75
CA HIS A 223 5.50 -16.97 13.11
C HIS A 223 4.95 -15.83 12.23
N ALA A 224 5.81 -15.05 11.55
CA ALA A 224 5.39 -13.95 10.72
C ALA A 224 4.47 -14.37 9.56
N VAL A 225 3.56 -13.47 9.21
CA VAL A 225 2.65 -13.62 8.07
C VAL A 225 2.87 -12.44 7.13
N THR A 226 2.97 -12.70 5.84
CA THR A 226 3.18 -11.65 4.83
C THR A 226 2.00 -11.59 3.87
N CYS A 227 1.52 -10.38 3.57
CA CYS A 227 0.49 -10.13 2.56
C CYS A 227 1.10 -9.49 1.33
N ILE A 228 0.97 -10.12 0.17
CA ILE A 228 1.50 -9.65 -1.11
C ILE A 228 0.41 -9.56 -2.18
N SER A 229 0.54 -8.61 -3.10
CA SER A 229 -0.38 -8.47 -4.23
C SER A 229 0.26 -7.70 -5.38
N PRO A 230 0.01 -8.05 -6.65
CA PRO A 230 0.42 -7.24 -7.80
C PRO A 230 -0.43 -5.97 -7.98
N SER A 231 -1.49 -5.80 -7.20
CA SER A 231 -2.56 -4.82 -7.46
C SER A 231 -2.06 -3.36 -7.47
N LYS A 232 -1.10 -3.01 -6.62
CA LYS A 232 -0.53 -1.65 -6.58
C LYS A 232 0.54 -1.46 -7.64
N ALA A 233 1.40 -2.46 -7.85
CA ALA A 233 2.50 -2.38 -8.83
C ALA A 233 2.00 -2.34 -10.27
N PHE A 234 0.89 -3.02 -10.58
CA PHE A 234 0.37 -3.17 -11.93
C PHE A 234 -0.99 -2.50 -12.17
N ASN A 235 -1.44 -1.66 -11.23
CA ASN A 235 -2.73 -0.94 -11.35
C ASN A 235 -3.94 -1.84 -11.61
N ILE A 236 -4.04 -2.96 -10.90
CA ILE A 236 -5.11 -3.97 -11.06
C ILE A 236 -5.92 -4.20 -9.77
N ALA A 237 -6.02 -3.18 -8.91
CA ALA A 237 -6.74 -3.29 -7.63
C ALA A 237 -8.21 -3.72 -7.80
N GLY A 238 -8.86 -3.31 -8.89
CA GLY A 238 -10.24 -3.69 -9.21
C GLY A 238 -10.42 -5.18 -9.53
N LEU A 239 -9.35 -5.92 -9.79
CA LEU A 239 -9.39 -7.36 -10.03
C LEU A 239 -9.36 -8.20 -8.75
N GLN A 240 -9.22 -7.57 -7.59
CA GLN A 240 -9.39 -8.19 -6.28
C GLN A 240 -8.58 -9.48 -6.10
N ILE A 241 -7.27 -9.35 -5.95
CA ILE A 241 -6.33 -10.46 -5.78
C ILE A 241 -5.22 -10.13 -4.78
N ALA A 242 -4.92 -11.05 -3.89
CA ALA A 242 -3.74 -11.04 -3.03
C ALA A 242 -3.38 -12.46 -2.59
N ASN A 243 -2.22 -12.61 -1.99
CA ASN A 243 -1.80 -13.83 -1.31
C ASN A 243 -1.40 -13.51 0.13
N ILE A 244 -1.76 -14.41 1.02
CA ILE A 244 -1.21 -14.50 2.37
C ILE A 244 -0.13 -15.58 2.33
N VAL A 245 1.07 -15.25 2.78
CA VAL A 245 2.19 -16.19 2.90
C VAL A 245 2.41 -16.43 4.39
N ALA A 246 2.15 -17.64 4.84
CA ALA A 246 2.28 -18.07 6.24
C ALA A 246 3.04 -19.41 6.29
N PRO A 247 4.35 -19.41 6.58
CA PRO A 247 5.16 -20.63 6.70
C PRO A 247 4.66 -21.57 7.81
N ASP A 248 4.25 -21.03 8.97
CA ASP A 248 3.71 -21.78 10.08
C ASP A 248 2.36 -22.43 9.71
N GLU A 249 2.30 -23.77 9.79
CA GLU A 249 1.14 -24.57 9.39
C GLU A 249 -0.09 -24.29 10.27
N GLU A 250 0.09 -24.13 11.57
CA GLU A 250 -1.04 -23.89 12.49
C GLU A 250 -1.62 -22.50 12.28
N ILE A 251 -0.78 -21.48 12.13
CA ILE A 251 -1.24 -20.11 11.78
C ILE A 251 -1.95 -20.13 10.44
N ARG A 252 -1.38 -20.80 9.44
CA ARG A 252 -1.98 -20.91 8.11
C ARG A 252 -3.36 -21.56 8.16
N ARG A 253 -3.50 -22.67 8.90
CA ARG A 253 -4.77 -23.36 9.10
C ARG A 253 -5.82 -22.47 9.78
N ARG A 254 -5.42 -21.68 10.79
CA ARG A 254 -6.30 -20.73 11.47
C ARG A 254 -6.77 -19.61 10.55
N ILE A 255 -5.87 -19.08 9.72
CA ILE A 255 -6.18 -18.03 8.73
C ILE A 255 -7.13 -18.57 7.66
N ASP A 256 -6.84 -19.73 7.11
CA ASP A 256 -7.71 -20.39 6.12
C ASP A 256 -9.12 -20.60 6.66
N LYS A 257 -9.24 -21.10 7.90
CA LYS A 257 -10.54 -21.21 8.57
C LYS A 257 -11.25 -19.85 8.71
N ALA A 258 -10.51 -18.78 9.06
CA ALA A 258 -11.11 -17.45 9.23
C ALA A 258 -11.62 -16.86 7.92
N ILE A 259 -10.98 -17.15 6.80
CA ILE A 259 -11.44 -16.79 5.45
C ILE A 259 -12.70 -17.57 5.11
N ASN A 260 -12.67 -18.89 5.30
CA ASN A 260 -13.75 -19.78 4.89
C ASN A 260 -15.00 -19.71 5.80
N ILE A 261 -14.90 -19.10 6.97
CA ILE A 261 -16.06 -18.96 7.86
C ILE A 261 -17.19 -18.11 7.27
N ASN A 262 -16.89 -17.27 6.29
CA ASN A 262 -17.87 -16.48 5.55
C ASN A 262 -18.14 -17.05 4.15
N GLU A 263 -17.69 -18.27 3.85
CA GLU A 263 -17.83 -18.95 2.54
C GLU A 263 -17.27 -18.10 1.37
N VAL A 264 -16.26 -17.27 1.61
CA VAL A 264 -15.59 -16.43 0.61
C VAL A 264 -14.30 -17.11 0.16
N CYS A 265 -14.45 -18.30 -0.43
CA CYS A 265 -13.33 -19.14 -0.87
C CYS A 265 -13.15 -19.19 -2.40
N ASP A 266 -14.13 -18.74 -3.15
CA ASP A 266 -14.07 -18.76 -4.61
C ASP A 266 -13.13 -17.69 -5.16
N VAL A 267 -12.42 -18.03 -6.22
CA VAL A 267 -11.43 -17.15 -6.83
C VAL A 267 -11.98 -16.40 -8.03
N ASN A 268 -11.56 -15.14 -8.17
CA ASN A 268 -11.85 -14.35 -9.36
C ASN A 268 -10.92 -14.79 -10.51
N PRO A 269 -11.45 -15.34 -11.63
CA PRO A 269 -10.64 -15.82 -12.74
C PRO A 269 -9.75 -14.72 -13.35
N PHE A 270 -10.23 -13.48 -13.37
CA PHE A 270 -9.48 -12.35 -13.93
C PHE A 270 -8.28 -11.97 -13.04
N GLY A 271 -8.43 -12.02 -11.72
CA GLY A 271 -7.34 -11.77 -10.78
C GLY A 271 -6.21 -12.80 -10.92
N VAL A 272 -6.56 -14.08 -11.04
CA VAL A 272 -5.61 -15.18 -11.24
C VAL A 272 -4.81 -14.97 -12.53
N ILE A 273 -5.48 -14.73 -13.65
CA ILE A 273 -4.85 -14.56 -14.98
C ILE A 273 -4.00 -13.31 -15.02
N ALA A 274 -4.49 -12.20 -14.46
CA ALA A 274 -3.76 -10.95 -14.40
C ALA A 274 -2.46 -11.06 -13.59
N THR A 275 -2.48 -11.77 -12.46
CA THR A 275 -1.27 -12.01 -11.65
C THR A 275 -0.23 -12.84 -12.41
N MET A 276 -0.67 -13.91 -13.07
CA MET A 276 0.23 -14.74 -13.89
C MET A 276 0.87 -13.91 -15.02
N ALA A 277 0.08 -13.10 -15.71
CA ALA A 277 0.55 -12.24 -16.80
C ALA A 277 1.52 -11.16 -16.27
N ALA A 278 1.18 -10.51 -15.15
CA ALA A 278 2.00 -9.51 -14.50
C ALA A 278 3.39 -10.06 -14.14
N TYR A 279 3.45 -11.17 -13.43
CA TYR A 279 4.70 -11.72 -12.89
C TYR A 279 5.53 -12.47 -13.94
N ARG A 280 4.92 -12.97 -15.02
CA ARG A 280 5.63 -13.64 -16.11
C ARG A 280 6.13 -12.69 -17.20
N LYS A 281 5.41 -11.58 -17.45
CA LYS A 281 5.66 -10.71 -18.62
C LYS A 281 5.62 -9.22 -18.34
N GLY A 282 5.31 -8.78 -17.10
CA GLY A 282 5.10 -7.36 -16.78
C GLY A 282 6.37 -6.63 -16.30
N GLU A 283 7.51 -7.29 -16.17
CA GLU A 283 8.72 -6.74 -15.52
C GLU A 283 9.25 -5.47 -16.20
N ASP A 284 9.40 -5.50 -17.52
CA ASP A 284 9.87 -4.34 -18.30
C ASP A 284 8.93 -3.13 -18.17
N TRP A 285 7.61 -3.37 -18.14
CA TRP A 285 6.63 -2.31 -17.90
C TRP A 285 6.78 -1.70 -16.51
N LEU A 286 6.94 -2.54 -15.50
CA LEU A 286 7.11 -2.09 -14.11
C LEU A 286 8.39 -1.26 -13.94
N ASP A 287 9.50 -1.71 -14.52
CA ASP A 287 10.76 -0.98 -14.42
C ASP A 287 10.69 0.40 -15.10
N GLN A 288 10.00 0.51 -16.23
CA GLN A 288 9.73 1.79 -16.87
C GLN A 288 8.75 2.67 -16.07
N LEU A 289 7.73 2.07 -15.45
CA LEU A 289 6.84 2.78 -14.53
C LEU A 289 7.62 3.39 -13.35
N LEU A 290 8.50 2.61 -12.72
CA LEU A 290 9.31 3.09 -11.59
C LEU A 290 10.18 4.28 -11.98
N ALA A 291 10.80 4.22 -13.17
CA ALA A 291 11.58 5.34 -13.69
C ALA A 291 10.71 6.60 -13.92
N TYR A 292 9.48 6.42 -14.42
CA TYR A 292 8.56 7.52 -14.63
C TYR A 292 8.08 8.13 -13.30
N LEU A 293 7.70 7.30 -12.34
CA LEU A 293 7.29 7.73 -11.00
C LEU A 293 8.40 8.48 -10.26
N GLN A 294 9.65 8.01 -10.37
CA GLN A 294 10.81 8.73 -9.85
C GLN A 294 10.96 10.12 -10.50
N GLY A 295 10.70 10.20 -11.81
CA GLY A 295 10.64 11.46 -12.53
C GLY A 295 9.54 12.38 -11.98
N ASN A 296 8.35 11.86 -11.70
CA ASN A 296 7.24 12.61 -11.09
C ASN A 296 7.60 13.12 -9.69
N TYR A 297 8.21 12.27 -8.86
CA TYR A 297 8.67 12.69 -7.54
C TYR A 297 9.72 13.80 -7.60
N ARG A 298 10.70 13.69 -8.50
CA ARG A 298 11.73 14.72 -8.70
C ARG A 298 11.10 16.04 -9.12
N TYR A 299 10.22 16.02 -10.11
CA TYR A 299 9.48 17.18 -10.57
C TYR A 299 8.70 17.86 -9.42
N MET A 300 7.94 17.10 -8.66
CA MET A 300 7.19 17.63 -7.50
C MET A 300 8.14 18.23 -6.45
N LYS A 301 9.27 17.57 -6.18
CA LYS A 301 10.27 18.06 -5.22
C LYS A 301 10.90 19.39 -5.66
N GLU A 302 11.28 19.50 -6.93
CA GLU A 302 11.82 20.73 -7.51
C GLU A 302 10.78 21.85 -7.46
N PHE A 303 9.54 21.59 -7.87
CA PHE A 303 8.44 22.55 -7.81
C PHE A 303 8.16 23.04 -6.38
N CYS A 304 8.08 22.12 -5.41
CA CYS A 304 7.86 22.50 -4.01
C CYS A 304 9.03 23.34 -3.46
N THR A 305 10.28 22.98 -3.80
CA THR A 305 11.44 23.73 -3.34
C THR A 305 11.47 25.16 -3.88
N GLU A 306 11.05 25.35 -5.14
CA GLU A 306 11.07 26.67 -5.81
C GLU A 306 9.85 27.52 -5.47
N HIS A 307 8.66 26.93 -5.45
CA HIS A 307 7.39 27.68 -5.38
C HIS A 307 6.62 27.51 -4.07
N LEU A 308 6.93 26.49 -3.27
CA LEU A 308 6.22 26.12 -2.04
C LEU A 308 7.20 25.76 -0.90
N PRO A 309 8.21 26.61 -0.58
CA PRO A 309 9.28 26.27 0.38
C PRO A 309 8.76 25.97 1.80
N ASP A 310 7.59 26.50 2.18
CA ASP A 310 6.96 26.25 3.48
C ASP A 310 6.17 24.93 3.54
N PHE A 311 6.10 24.18 2.43
CA PHE A 311 5.38 22.91 2.30
C PHE A 311 6.31 21.78 1.87
N PRO A 312 7.27 21.40 2.71
CA PRO A 312 8.21 20.36 2.34
C PRO A 312 7.52 19.01 2.19
N ILE A 313 8.01 18.22 1.24
CA ILE A 313 7.57 16.84 1.06
C ILE A 313 8.55 15.87 1.73
N CYS A 314 8.02 14.77 2.27
CA CYS A 314 8.85 13.70 2.83
C CYS A 314 9.70 13.04 1.74
N LYS A 315 10.84 12.49 2.17
CA LYS A 315 11.65 11.65 1.31
C LYS A 315 10.84 10.44 0.89
N LEU A 316 10.71 10.26 -0.42
CA LEU A 316 10.00 9.11 -0.99
C LEU A 316 11.01 8.01 -1.32
N GLU A 317 11.07 7.00 -0.48
CA GLU A 317 11.93 5.82 -0.64
C GLU A 317 11.18 4.70 -1.37
N GLY A 318 9.85 4.64 -1.18
CA GLY A 318 8.95 3.70 -1.84
C GLY A 318 7.53 4.23 -1.95
N THR A 319 6.65 3.47 -2.59
CA THR A 319 5.28 3.81 -2.98
C THR A 319 5.22 4.88 -4.09
N TYR A 320 4.02 5.32 -4.46
CA TYR A 320 3.77 6.50 -5.31
C TYR A 320 2.91 7.55 -4.56
N LEU A 321 3.00 7.51 -3.23
CA LEU A 321 2.20 8.34 -2.34
C LEU A 321 3.14 9.31 -1.61
N VAL A 322 3.06 10.57 -1.97
CA VAL A 322 3.92 11.61 -1.40
C VAL A 322 3.22 12.26 -0.22
N TRP A 323 3.95 12.43 0.87
CA TRP A 323 3.47 13.01 2.11
C TRP A 323 4.02 14.43 2.26
N MET A 324 3.13 15.43 2.20
CA MET A 324 3.46 16.86 2.25
C MET A 324 3.15 17.41 3.63
N ASP A 325 4.09 18.11 4.22
CA ASP A 325 3.93 18.84 5.49
C ASP A 325 3.22 20.18 5.25
N CYS A 326 1.99 20.29 5.71
CA CYS A 326 1.17 21.50 5.60
C CYS A 326 0.91 22.17 6.97
N ARG A 327 1.67 21.80 8.01
CA ARG A 327 1.46 22.29 9.39
C ARG A 327 1.63 23.80 9.52
N THR A 328 2.36 24.44 8.63
CA THR A 328 2.51 25.89 8.56
C THR A 328 1.18 26.63 8.35
N LEU A 329 0.17 25.97 7.76
CA LEU A 329 -1.18 26.55 7.57
C LEU A 329 -1.98 26.65 8.87
N ALA A 330 -1.59 25.93 9.92
CA ALA A 330 -2.32 25.83 11.19
C ALA A 330 -3.83 25.50 11.00
N THR A 331 -4.17 24.80 9.91
CA THR A 331 -5.53 24.41 9.54
C THR A 331 -5.65 22.89 9.72
N PRO A 332 -6.70 22.37 10.37
CA PRO A 332 -6.94 20.93 10.46
C PRO A 332 -6.93 20.28 9.07
N SER A 333 -6.24 19.13 8.94
CA SER A 333 -6.05 18.50 7.63
C SER A 333 -7.36 18.10 6.93
N ALA A 334 -8.40 17.73 7.69
CA ALA A 334 -9.72 17.45 7.15
C ALA A 334 -10.42 18.71 6.60
N GLU A 335 -10.23 19.87 7.25
CA GLU A 335 -10.71 21.15 6.76
C GLU A 335 -9.93 21.57 5.52
N LEU A 336 -8.62 21.38 5.52
CA LEU A 336 -7.75 21.68 4.37
C LEU A 336 -8.14 20.84 3.15
N GLU A 337 -8.40 19.53 3.31
CA GLU A 337 -8.92 18.66 2.25
C GLU A 337 -10.23 19.20 1.67
N HIS A 338 -11.18 19.54 2.53
CA HIS A 338 -12.47 20.07 2.10
C HIS A 338 -12.32 21.42 1.33
N ARG A 339 -11.46 22.31 1.81
CA ARG A 339 -11.21 23.61 1.17
C ARG A 339 -10.49 23.45 -0.16
N LEU A 340 -9.44 22.62 -0.23
CA LEU A 340 -8.74 22.31 -1.48
C LEU A 340 -9.71 21.77 -2.54
N THR A 341 -10.59 20.85 -2.12
CA THR A 341 -11.58 20.27 -3.04
C THR A 341 -12.56 21.29 -3.58
N ARG A 342 -13.04 22.23 -2.74
CA ARG A 342 -14.06 23.22 -3.14
C ARG A 342 -13.48 24.45 -3.81
N GLU A 343 -12.39 24.99 -3.28
CA GLU A 343 -11.84 26.28 -3.67
C GLU A 343 -10.81 26.11 -4.80
N ALA A 344 -9.93 25.10 -4.69
CA ALA A 344 -8.87 24.81 -5.66
C ALA A 344 -9.25 23.73 -6.69
N ARG A 345 -10.39 23.04 -6.53
CA ARG A 345 -10.76 21.89 -7.37
C ARG A 345 -9.68 20.80 -7.35
N LEU A 346 -9.03 20.60 -6.21
CA LEU A 346 -7.97 19.62 -6.00
C LEU A 346 -8.31 18.73 -4.81
N TRP A 347 -8.45 17.43 -5.03
CA TRP A 347 -8.74 16.48 -3.97
C TRP A 347 -7.50 15.67 -3.59
N LEU A 348 -7.03 15.87 -2.38
CA LEU A 348 -5.94 15.15 -1.71
C LEU A 348 -6.51 14.43 -0.50
N ASN A 349 -5.74 13.52 0.13
CA ASN A 349 -6.16 12.92 1.39
C ASN A 349 -5.64 13.71 2.60
N ALA A 350 -6.55 13.99 3.52
CA ALA A 350 -6.22 14.56 4.83
C ALA A 350 -5.34 13.60 5.65
N GLY A 351 -4.31 14.14 6.27
CA GLY A 351 -3.36 13.34 7.06
C GLY A 351 -3.97 12.72 8.31
N ALA A 352 -4.96 13.38 8.94
CA ALA A 352 -5.63 12.87 10.13
C ALA A 352 -6.27 11.48 9.93
N MET A 353 -6.64 11.09 8.70
CA MET A 353 -7.18 9.76 8.43
C MET A 353 -6.17 8.62 8.66
N TYR A 354 -4.87 8.93 8.68
CA TYR A 354 -3.77 7.97 8.90
C TYR A 354 -3.35 7.87 10.38
N GLY A 355 -4.09 8.51 11.28
CA GLY A 355 -3.80 8.63 12.70
C GLY A 355 -3.57 10.08 13.12
N LYS A 356 -3.62 10.35 14.43
CA LYS A 356 -3.46 11.72 14.96
C LYS A 356 -2.09 12.33 14.61
N GLU A 357 -1.08 11.50 14.40
CA GLU A 357 0.28 11.91 14.00
C GLU A 357 0.36 12.39 12.55
N GLY A 358 -0.68 12.11 11.77
CA GLY A 358 -0.83 12.63 10.42
C GLY A 358 -1.48 14.02 10.34
N GLU A 359 -1.89 14.59 11.47
CA GLU A 359 -2.54 15.91 11.49
C GLU A 359 -1.61 16.99 10.92
N GLY A 360 -2.17 17.85 10.06
CA GLY A 360 -1.43 18.89 9.36
C GLY A 360 -0.66 18.43 8.13
N PHE A 361 -0.75 17.15 7.76
CA PHE A 361 -0.15 16.64 6.51
C PHE A 361 -1.22 16.37 5.45
N MET A 362 -0.79 16.35 4.18
CA MET A 362 -1.62 15.96 3.04
C MET A 362 -0.91 14.88 2.22
N ARG A 363 -1.65 13.84 1.80
CA ARG A 363 -1.10 12.79 0.94
C ARG A 363 -1.48 13.01 -0.51
N TRP A 364 -0.47 12.99 -1.38
CA TRP A 364 -0.57 13.11 -2.83
C TRP A 364 -0.35 11.75 -3.49
N ASN A 365 -1.15 11.43 -4.49
CA ASN A 365 -0.87 10.33 -5.41
C ASN A 365 -0.20 10.89 -6.67
N ILE A 366 1.06 10.49 -6.93
CA ILE A 366 1.84 10.94 -8.10
C ILE A 366 1.84 9.92 -9.25
N ALA A 367 1.04 8.85 -9.16
CA ALA A 367 0.92 7.85 -10.22
C ALA A 367 -0.10 8.29 -11.29
N CYS A 368 0.24 9.38 -11.95
CA CYS A 368 -0.54 10.00 -13.02
C CYS A 368 0.41 10.61 -14.07
N PRO A 369 -0.08 10.91 -15.30
CA PRO A 369 0.67 11.67 -16.28
C PRO A 369 1.23 12.97 -15.70
N ARG A 370 2.44 13.35 -16.13
CA ARG A 370 3.13 14.54 -15.63
C ARG A 370 2.28 15.81 -15.72
N ALA A 371 1.51 15.97 -16.79
CA ALA A 371 0.62 17.11 -16.97
C ALA A 371 -0.44 17.20 -15.86
N ILE A 372 -1.00 16.06 -15.43
CA ILE A 372 -1.97 15.97 -14.33
C ILE A 372 -1.33 16.37 -12.98
N LEU A 373 -0.11 15.89 -12.72
CA LEU A 373 0.63 16.26 -11.51
C LEU A 373 0.98 17.75 -11.51
N ALA A 374 1.44 18.29 -12.65
CA ALA A 374 1.77 19.71 -12.80
C ALA A 374 0.54 20.59 -12.53
N GLU A 375 -0.60 20.24 -13.11
CA GLU A 375 -1.87 20.96 -12.88
C GLU A 375 -2.25 20.93 -11.40
N GLY A 376 -2.14 19.78 -10.74
CA GLY A 376 -2.42 19.67 -9.30
C GLY A 376 -1.53 20.58 -8.45
N LEU A 377 -0.25 20.66 -8.76
CA LEU A 377 0.72 21.50 -8.06
C LEU A 377 0.44 22.99 -8.28
N GLU A 378 0.09 23.41 -9.49
CA GLU A 378 -0.31 24.79 -9.78
C GLU A 378 -1.59 25.16 -9.01
N ARG A 379 -2.62 24.31 -9.02
CA ARG A 379 -3.85 24.53 -8.26
C ARG A 379 -3.59 24.69 -6.76
N PHE A 380 -2.68 23.88 -6.20
CA PHE A 380 -2.28 23.99 -4.80
C PHE A 380 -1.54 25.31 -4.54
N LYS A 381 -0.58 25.68 -5.38
CA LYS A 381 0.16 26.93 -5.29
C LYS A 381 -0.78 28.15 -5.32
N ASP A 382 -1.69 28.20 -6.29
CA ASP A 382 -2.66 29.31 -6.44
C ASP A 382 -3.56 29.42 -5.20
N PHE A 383 -4.01 28.28 -4.65
CA PHE A 383 -4.78 28.26 -3.41
C PHE A 383 -4.00 28.86 -2.22
N ILE A 384 -2.68 28.58 -2.12
CA ILE A 384 -1.84 29.13 -1.05
C ILE A 384 -1.63 30.63 -1.23
N VAL A 385 -1.30 31.09 -2.46
CA VAL A 385 -1.04 32.52 -2.77
C VAL A 385 -2.26 33.39 -2.53
N HIS A 386 -3.46 32.91 -2.86
CA HIS A 386 -4.70 33.67 -2.62
C HIS A 386 -5.14 33.72 -1.16
N LYS A 387 -4.43 33.01 -0.25
CA LYS A 387 -4.66 33.06 1.21
C LYS A 387 -3.79 34.08 1.94
N THR A 388 -2.65 34.46 1.34
CA THR A 388 -1.76 35.50 1.84
C THR A 388 -2.17 36.87 1.32
#